data_7fb423057cd3d55cdbcf2aa69aafb2a0
#
_entry.id   7fb423057cd3d55cdbcf2aa69aafb2a0
#
_cell.length_a   1.000
_cell.length_b   1.000
_cell.length_c   1.000
_cell.angle_alpha   90.00
_cell.angle_beta   90.00
_cell.angle_gamma   90.00
#
_symmetry.space_group_name_H-M   'P 1'
#
loop_
_entity.id
_entity.type
_entity.pdbx_description
1 polymer ?
#
loop_
_entity_poly.entity_id
_entity_poly.type
_entity_poly.pdbx_seq_one_letter_code
_entity_poly.pdbx_strand_id
1 'polypeptide(L)'
;LAVVTIAASGLAVTAFFTVQAFGDRTAATTAPQPGPAASNPESAHPAVALPRSTPVRLTVPRIRLRTSLVPLGLRDDHRVEVPFNADQAGWYRLGPWPGSIGAAVLIGHVDSSRGPGVFFRIGELRPGDQAGVQRADGSTAVFQIDSVERVKKTKFPTRRVYTDPGYAAIRLVTCGGSFDTDTGHYTDNVIAYGHLLRSGVPKRGAPDASAAGAPR
;
A
#
# COMPACT_ATOMS: atom_id res chain seq x y z
N LEU A 1 57.36 -29.10 -24.66
CA LEU A 1 58.12 -30.28 -24.25
C LEU A 1 58.28 -30.30 -22.73
N ALA A 2 57.72 -31.23 -22.07
CA ALA A 2 58.19 -32.21 -21.11
C ALA A 2 57.03 -32.58 -20.12
N VAL A 3 56.55 -33.79 -20.35
CA VAL A 3 55.72 -34.55 -19.44
C VAL A 3 56.60 -35.05 -18.30
N VAL A 4 56.17 -34.91 -17.06
CA VAL A 4 56.63 -35.74 -15.94
C VAL A 4 55.47 -36.25 -15.17
N THR A 5 55.21 -37.56 -15.35
CA THR A 5 54.32 -38.41 -14.56
C THR A 5 55.06 -38.83 -13.31
N ILE A 6 54.48 -38.61 -12.14
CA ILE A 6 54.86 -39.38 -10.93
C ILE A 6 53.57 -39.92 -10.29
N ALA A 7 53.44 -41.23 -10.35
CA ALA A 7 52.50 -41.99 -9.57
C ALA A 7 53.10 -42.28 -8.19
N ALA A 8 52.32 -42.04 -7.13
CA ALA A 8 52.58 -42.65 -5.82
C ALA A 8 51.23 -42.86 -5.10
N SER A 9 50.99 -44.11 -4.84
CA SER A 9 49.89 -44.67 -4.09
C SER A 9 49.92 -44.25 -2.61
N GLY A 10 48.79 -44.02 -1.99
CA GLY A 10 48.73 -44.00 -0.53
C GLY A 10 47.42 -43.43 0.07
N LEU A 11 46.61 -44.33 0.53
CA LEU A 11 45.57 -44.20 1.53
C LEU A 11 44.58 -43.05 1.50
N ALA A 12 43.35 -43.39 1.15
CA ALA A 12 42.15 -42.62 1.37
C ALA A 12 41.86 -42.49 2.89
N VAL A 13 41.85 -41.26 3.36
CA VAL A 13 41.12 -40.88 4.57
C VAL A 13 40.06 -39.91 4.16
N THR A 14 38.84 -40.40 3.94
CA THR A 14 37.67 -39.58 3.71
C THR A 14 37.23 -38.96 5.05
N ALA A 15 37.73 -37.76 5.33
CA ALA A 15 37.16 -36.91 6.35
C ALA A 15 35.94 -36.26 5.77
N PHE A 16 34.75 -36.74 6.11
CA PHE A 16 33.48 -36.03 5.88
C PHE A 16 33.46 -34.78 6.76
N PHE A 17 33.91 -33.66 6.23
CA PHE A 17 33.55 -32.36 6.79
C PHE A 17 32.10 -32.08 6.39
N THR A 18 31.18 -32.34 7.29
CA THR A 18 29.84 -31.72 7.21
C THR A 18 30.00 -30.24 7.48
N VAL A 19 30.10 -29.47 6.40
CA VAL A 19 29.91 -28.03 6.45
C VAL A 19 28.43 -27.81 6.80
N GLN A 20 28.15 -27.61 8.09
CA GLN A 20 26.90 -27.01 8.50
C GLN A 20 26.96 -25.55 8.04
N ALA A 21 26.42 -25.31 6.86
CA ALA A 21 26.06 -23.96 6.44
C ALA A 21 25.01 -23.45 7.43
N PHE A 22 25.44 -22.66 8.40
CA PHE A 22 24.56 -21.74 9.10
C PHE A 22 24.07 -20.76 8.04
N GLY A 23 23.01 -21.15 7.34
CA GLY A 23 22.25 -20.24 6.52
C GLY A 23 21.55 -19.27 7.46
N ASP A 24 22.09 -18.09 7.63
CA ASP A 24 21.33 -16.93 8.07
C ASP A 24 20.17 -16.76 7.08
N ARG A 25 19.08 -17.45 7.38
CA ARG A 25 17.79 -17.17 6.79
C ARG A 25 17.31 -15.88 7.44
N THR A 26 17.75 -14.76 6.95
CA THR A 26 16.94 -13.55 7.02
C THR A 26 15.64 -13.89 6.29
N ALA A 27 14.66 -14.36 7.04
CA ALA A 27 13.33 -14.60 6.52
C ALA A 27 12.82 -13.25 6.02
N ALA A 28 12.89 -13.05 4.70
CA ALA A 28 12.22 -11.92 4.06
C ALA A 28 10.74 -12.02 4.46
N THR A 29 10.30 -11.10 5.34
CA THR A 29 8.91 -11.03 5.78
C THR A 29 8.07 -10.68 4.56
N THR A 30 7.46 -11.68 3.93
CA THR A 30 6.61 -11.47 2.75
C THR A 30 5.35 -10.71 3.16
N ALA A 31 5.07 -9.62 2.46
CA ALA A 31 3.85 -8.87 2.65
C ALA A 31 2.61 -9.74 2.41
N PRO A 32 1.54 -9.59 3.21
CA PRO A 32 0.28 -10.25 2.98
C PRO A 32 -0.23 -10.02 1.56
N GLN A 33 -0.67 -11.09 0.90
CA GLN A 33 -1.16 -11.04 -0.47
C GLN A 33 -2.68 -11.19 -0.48
N PRO A 34 -3.40 -10.53 -1.40
CA PRO A 34 -4.84 -10.71 -1.54
C PRO A 34 -5.16 -12.16 -1.96
N GLY A 35 -6.21 -12.71 -1.39
CA GLY A 35 -6.81 -13.97 -1.84
C GLY A 35 -7.35 -13.86 -3.28
N PRO A 36 -7.89 -14.96 -3.84
CA PRO A 36 -8.53 -14.92 -5.16
C PRO A 36 -9.65 -13.88 -5.19
N ALA A 37 -9.68 -13.07 -6.25
CA ALA A 37 -10.65 -11.99 -6.43
C ALA A 37 -12.07 -12.57 -6.49
N ALA A 38 -12.93 -12.18 -5.56
CA ALA A 38 -14.37 -12.37 -5.68
C ALA A 38 -14.90 -11.41 -6.76
N SER A 39 -15.65 -11.94 -7.71
CA SER A 39 -16.30 -11.17 -8.77
C SER A 39 -17.26 -10.12 -8.16
N ASN A 40 -17.10 -8.87 -8.58
CA ASN A 40 -17.74 -7.69 -8.06
C ASN A 40 -19.13 -7.46 -8.72
N PRO A 41 -20.20 -7.25 -7.98
CA PRO A 41 -21.37 -6.58 -8.52
C PRO A 41 -21.06 -5.07 -8.55
N GLU A 42 -21.02 -4.49 -9.71
CA GLU A 42 -20.97 -3.05 -9.97
C GLU A 42 -22.28 -2.42 -9.46
N SER A 43 -22.34 -2.19 -8.16
CA SER A 43 -23.50 -1.56 -7.52
C SER A 43 -23.42 -0.05 -7.76
N ALA A 44 -24.52 0.54 -8.23
CA ALA A 44 -24.68 1.99 -8.35
C ALA A 44 -24.37 2.67 -7.00
N HIS A 45 -23.42 3.59 -7.00
CA HIS A 45 -22.94 4.26 -5.79
C HIS A 45 -23.49 5.69 -5.71
N PRO A 46 -24.49 5.94 -4.89
CA PRO A 46 -25.19 7.24 -4.83
C PRO A 46 -24.54 8.26 -3.87
N ALA A 47 -23.27 8.06 -3.46
CA ALA A 47 -22.66 9.04 -2.57
C ALA A 47 -22.41 10.37 -3.30
N VAL A 48 -22.90 11.46 -2.72
CA VAL A 48 -22.67 12.81 -3.23
C VAL A 48 -21.16 13.11 -3.16
N ALA A 49 -20.59 13.49 -4.31
CA ALA A 49 -19.20 13.90 -4.39
C ALA A 49 -18.91 15.10 -3.47
N LEU A 50 -17.73 15.09 -2.87
CA LEU A 50 -17.28 16.15 -1.97
C LEU A 50 -16.54 17.24 -2.75
N PRO A 51 -16.59 18.52 -2.29
CA PRO A 51 -15.77 19.59 -2.81
C PRO A 51 -14.28 19.27 -2.71
N ARG A 52 -13.43 19.97 -3.45
CA ARG A 52 -11.98 19.83 -3.37
C ARG A 52 -11.48 20.23 -1.99
N SER A 53 -10.66 19.36 -1.37
CA SER A 53 -9.96 19.66 -0.12
C SER A 53 -8.73 18.76 0.01
N THR A 54 -7.61 19.31 0.45
CA THR A 54 -6.33 18.59 0.57
C THR A 54 -6.45 17.41 1.53
N PRO A 55 -6.11 16.18 1.10
CA PRO A 55 -6.08 15.05 2.00
C PRO A 55 -4.88 15.15 2.94
N VAL A 56 -5.09 14.92 4.24
CA VAL A 56 -4.05 15.07 5.27
C VAL A 56 -3.71 13.78 5.99
N ARG A 57 -4.65 12.84 6.06
CA ARG A 57 -4.44 11.56 6.77
C ARG A 57 -5.28 10.44 6.19
N LEU A 58 -4.68 9.26 6.11
CA LEU A 58 -5.37 8.00 5.79
C LEU A 58 -5.49 7.15 7.07
N THR A 59 -6.67 6.57 7.29
CA THR A 59 -6.94 5.59 8.35
C THR A 59 -7.65 4.39 7.75
N VAL A 60 -7.14 3.18 8.02
CA VAL A 60 -7.76 1.91 7.59
C VAL A 60 -7.77 0.97 8.80
N PRO A 61 -8.88 0.93 9.57
CA PRO A 61 -8.95 0.24 10.86
C PRO A 61 -8.65 -1.27 10.77
N ARG A 62 -9.14 -1.94 9.73
CA ARG A 62 -8.94 -3.38 9.51
C ARG A 62 -7.47 -3.82 9.61
N ILE A 63 -6.56 -3.01 9.09
CA ILE A 63 -5.12 -3.29 9.09
C ILE A 63 -4.35 -2.40 10.08
N ARG A 64 -5.05 -1.70 10.97
CA ARG A 64 -4.48 -0.77 11.97
C ARG A 64 -3.60 0.30 11.36
N LEU A 65 -3.91 0.73 10.13
CA LEU A 65 -3.19 1.76 9.43
C LEU A 65 -3.69 3.14 9.85
N ARG A 66 -2.74 4.01 10.20
CA ARG A 66 -2.96 5.45 10.37
C ARG A 66 -1.68 6.17 9.97
N THR A 67 -1.73 6.96 8.90
CA THR A 67 -0.58 7.66 8.35
C THR A 67 -0.94 9.04 7.84
N SER A 68 0.00 9.98 7.84
CA SER A 68 -0.12 11.24 7.13
C SER A 68 -0.04 11.01 5.63
N LEU A 69 -0.63 11.93 4.85
CA LEU A 69 -0.57 11.92 3.40
C LEU A 69 0.31 13.07 2.91
N VAL A 70 1.26 12.75 2.03
CA VAL A 70 2.08 13.72 1.31
C VAL A 70 1.62 13.84 -0.14
N PRO A 71 1.71 15.02 -0.77
CA PRO A 71 1.40 15.15 -2.20
C PRO A 71 2.50 14.47 -3.04
N LEU A 72 2.09 13.73 -4.07
CA LEU A 72 2.97 13.10 -5.06
C LEU A 72 2.71 13.71 -6.43
N GLY A 73 3.79 14.02 -7.14
CA GLY A 73 3.76 14.47 -8.53
C GLY A 73 4.14 13.36 -9.51
N LEU A 74 4.71 13.78 -10.63
CA LEU A 74 5.37 12.93 -11.61
C LEU A 74 6.87 13.18 -11.56
N ARG A 75 7.64 12.14 -11.76
CA ARG A 75 9.09 12.17 -12.01
C ARG A 75 9.34 12.54 -13.47
N ASP A 76 10.59 12.82 -13.82
CA ASP A 76 10.99 13.16 -15.18
C ASP A 76 10.70 12.03 -16.20
N ASP A 77 10.66 10.78 -15.71
CA ASP A 77 10.30 9.59 -16.50
C ASP A 77 8.77 9.37 -16.62
N HIS A 78 7.96 10.37 -16.26
CA HIS A 78 6.50 10.34 -16.24
C HIS A 78 5.87 9.28 -15.32
N ARG A 79 6.63 8.68 -14.43
CA ARG A 79 6.09 7.80 -13.38
C ARG A 79 5.64 8.63 -12.19
N VAL A 80 4.60 8.15 -11.51
CA VAL A 80 4.16 8.77 -10.26
C VAL A 80 5.26 8.61 -9.21
N GLU A 81 5.53 9.70 -8.49
CA GLU A 81 6.44 9.68 -7.34
C GLU A 81 5.95 8.69 -6.28
N VAL A 82 6.88 8.23 -5.43
CA VAL A 82 6.57 7.45 -4.24
C VAL A 82 7.01 8.24 -3.00
N PRO A 83 6.37 8.05 -1.83
CA PRO A 83 6.79 8.74 -0.62
C PRO A 83 8.26 8.44 -0.30
N PHE A 84 9.01 9.45 0.12
CA PHE A 84 10.41 9.27 0.56
C PHE A 84 10.48 8.42 1.84
N ASN A 85 9.56 8.66 2.78
CA ASN A 85 9.47 7.89 4.01
C ASN A 85 8.55 6.68 3.82
N ALA A 86 9.07 5.47 4.09
CA ALA A 86 8.32 4.23 3.95
C ALA A 86 7.11 4.12 4.91
N ASP A 87 7.08 4.89 5.98
CA ASP A 87 5.99 4.94 6.96
C ASP A 87 4.86 5.91 6.56
N GLN A 88 5.03 6.63 5.45
CA GLN A 88 4.04 7.57 4.93
C GLN A 88 3.41 7.07 3.64
N ALA A 89 2.13 7.39 3.46
CA ALA A 89 1.47 7.26 2.17
C ALA A 89 1.45 8.62 1.45
N GLY A 90 1.36 8.59 0.14
CA GLY A 90 1.24 9.78 -0.66
C GLY A 90 -0.01 9.76 -1.54
N TRP A 91 -0.55 10.93 -1.83
CA TRP A 91 -1.67 11.12 -2.75
C TRP A 91 -1.16 11.72 -4.06
N TYR A 92 -1.53 11.10 -5.18
CA TYR A 92 -1.23 11.61 -6.52
C TYR A 92 -2.03 12.90 -6.79
N ARG A 93 -1.36 14.06 -6.62
CA ARG A 93 -1.98 15.40 -6.62
C ARG A 93 -2.49 15.86 -7.98
N LEU A 94 -2.04 15.24 -9.06
CA LEU A 94 -2.49 15.56 -10.43
C LEU A 94 -3.77 14.79 -10.81
N GLY A 95 -4.23 13.89 -9.94
CA GLY A 95 -5.50 13.18 -10.07
C GLY A 95 -6.62 13.77 -9.22
N PRO A 96 -7.78 13.08 -9.17
CA PRO A 96 -8.92 13.51 -8.36
C PRO A 96 -8.61 13.62 -6.87
N TRP A 97 -9.28 14.55 -6.21
CA TRP A 97 -9.22 14.73 -4.76
C TRP A 97 -10.04 13.64 -4.07
N PRO A 98 -9.55 13.05 -2.95
CA PRO A 98 -10.32 12.05 -2.22
C PRO A 98 -11.72 12.58 -1.83
N GLY A 99 -12.74 11.90 -2.36
CA GLY A 99 -14.14 12.27 -2.22
C GLY A 99 -14.75 13.03 -3.41
N SER A 100 -13.96 13.58 -4.32
CA SER A 100 -14.44 14.12 -5.60
C SER A 100 -14.70 13.01 -6.61
N ILE A 101 -15.50 13.27 -7.65
CA ILE A 101 -15.66 12.33 -8.76
C ILE A 101 -14.30 12.01 -9.37
N GLY A 102 -14.11 10.72 -9.69
CA GLY A 102 -12.88 10.15 -10.21
C GLY A 102 -12.12 9.30 -9.18
N ALA A 103 -11.03 8.69 -9.64
CA ALA A 103 -10.23 7.80 -8.81
C ALA A 103 -9.09 8.55 -8.10
N ALA A 104 -9.22 8.77 -6.81
CA ALA A 104 -8.13 9.29 -5.98
C ALA A 104 -7.12 8.18 -5.71
N VAL A 105 -5.87 8.35 -6.17
CA VAL A 105 -4.82 7.33 -6.05
C VAL A 105 -3.89 7.68 -4.89
N LEU A 106 -3.75 6.73 -3.96
CA LEU A 106 -2.82 6.79 -2.84
C LEU A 106 -1.78 5.69 -2.99
N ILE A 107 -0.51 6.05 -2.80
CA ILE A 107 0.63 5.15 -3.00
C ILE A 107 1.43 5.07 -1.70
N GLY A 108 1.92 3.89 -1.38
CA GLY A 108 2.77 3.65 -0.22
C GLY A 108 3.68 2.45 -0.43
N HIS A 109 4.76 2.41 0.33
CA HIS A 109 5.70 1.31 0.28
C HIS A 109 5.13 0.04 0.90
N VAL A 110 5.47 -1.12 0.32
CA VAL A 110 5.20 -2.43 0.93
C VAL A 110 6.17 -2.69 2.08
N ASP A 111 7.43 -2.35 1.88
CA ASP A 111 8.51 -2.49 2.87
C ASP A 111 9.67 -1.54 2.60
N SER A 112 10.70 -1.64 3.42
CA SER A 112 11.99 -0.97 3.29
C SER A 112 13.07 -1.83 3.94
N SER A 113 14.33 -1.39 3.85
CA SER A 113 15.44 -2.03 4.58
C SER A 113 15.27 -2.04 6.12
N ARG A 114 14.33 -1.27 6.65
CA ARG A 114 14.01 -1.20 8.09
C ARG A 114 12.81 -2.07 8.49
N GLY A 115 12.18 -2.76 7.52
CA GLY A 115 11.03 -3.63 7.76
C GLY A 115 9.77 -3.23 6.98
N PRO A 116 8.58 -3.66 7.44
CA PRO A 116 7.31 -3.40 6.79
C PRO A 116 7.05 -1.92 6.55
N GLY A 117 6.64 -1.55 5.33
CA GLY A 117 6.23 -0.20 4.97
C GLY A 117 4.76 0.07 5.30
N VAL A 118 4.34 1.31 5.05
CA VAL A 118 3.00 1.80 5.37
C VAL A 118 1.88 0.97 4.74
N PHE A 119 2.09 0.40 3.55
CA PHE A 119 1.09 -0.41 2.84
C PHE A 119 1.40 -1.92 2.84
N PHE A 120 2.26 -2.38 3.76
CA PHE A 120 2.60 -3.80 3.88
C PHE A 120 1.37 -4.71 3.96
N ARG A 121 0.32 -4.27 4.66
CA ARG A 121 -0.86 -5.07 4.96
C ARG A 121 -2.08 -4.80 4.07
N ILE A 122 -2.00 -3.98 3.02
CA ILE A 122 -3.20 -3.71 2.20
C ILE A 122 -3.74 -4.96 1.49
N GLY A 123 -2.91 -5.98 1.29
CA GLY A 123 -3.34 -7.27 0.77
C GLY A 123 -4.30 -8.05 1.69
N GLU A 124 -4.41 -7.66 2.98
CA GLU A 124 -5.36 -8.28 3.93
C GLU A 124 -6.77 -7.68 3.87
N LEU A 125 -6.93 -6.57 3.15
CA LEU A 125 -8.23 -5.91 3.01
C LEU A 125 -9.22 -6.79 2.25
N ARG A 126 -10.49 -6.65 2.59
CA ARG A 126 -11.60 -7.40 2.02
C ARG A 126 -12.72 -6.46 1.60
N PRO A 127 -13.58 -6.88 0.68
CA PRO A 127 -14.81 -6.16 0.38
C PRO A 127 -15.60 -5.84 1.65
N GLY A 128 -16.05 -4.58 1.77
CA GLY A 128 -16.75 -4.08 2.96
C GLY A 128 -15.86 -3.37 4.00
N ASP A 129 -14.53 -3.58 4.00
CA ASP A 129 -13.61 -2.83 4.86
C ASP A 129 -13.66 -1.33 4.52
N GLN A 130 -13.32 -0.47 5.47
CA GLN A 130 -13.39 0.98 5.28
C GLN A 130 -12.02 1.64 5.31
N ALA A 131 -11.87 2.65 4.45
CA ALA A 131 -10.74 3.56 4.42
C ALA A 131 -11.25 4.99 4.59
N GLY A 132 -10.78 5.69 5.62
CA GLY A 132 -11.13 7.09 5.90
C GLY A 132 -9.99 8.03 5.49
N VAL A 133 -10.27 9.00 4.64
CA VAL A 133 -9.35 10.08 4.29
C VAL A 133 -9.79 11.37 4.98
N GLN A 134 -9.06 11.78 6.00
CA GLN A 134 -9.25 13.08 6.63
C GLN A 134 -8.73 14.17 5.70
N ARG A 135 -9.46 15.26 5.58
CA ARG A 135 -9.21 16.38 4.67
C ARG A 135 -8.94 17.66 5.46
N ALA A 136 -8.29 18.63 4.82
CA ALA A 136 -7.91 19.89 5.44
C ALA A 136 -9.11 20.76 5.88
N ASP A 137 -10.27 20.59 5.24
CA ASP A 137 -11.53 21.24 5.62
C ASP A 137 -12.18 20.63 6.88
N GLY A 138 -11.51 19.66 7.53
CA GLY A 138 -11.99 18.95 8.70
C GLY A 138 -12.94 17.80 8.39
N SER A 139 -13.38 17.64 7.14
CA SER A 139 -14.22 16.52 6.74
C SER A 139 -13.42 15.23 6.58
N THR A 140 -14.13 14.10 6.56
CA THR A 140 -13.55 12.78 6.27
C THR A 140 -14.33 12.14 5.14
N ALA A 141 -13.65 11.80 4.04
CA ALA A 141 -14.18 10.95 3.00
C ALA A 141 -14.00 9.49 3.43
N VAL A 142 -15.11 8.76 3.61
CA VAL A 142 -15.10 7.34 4.00
C VAL A 142 -15.43 6.51 2.79
N PHE A 143 -14.49 5.66 2.41
CA PHE A 143 -14.62 4.73 1.28
C PHE A 143 -14.83 3.32 1.79
N GLN A 144 -15.64 2.54 1.08
CA GLN A 144 -15.73 1.10 1.23
C GLN A 144 -14.80 0.44 0.22
N ILE A 145 -14.06 -0.56 0.66
CA ILE A 145 -13.23 -1.39 -0.22
C ILE A 145 -14.14 -2.36 -0.96
N ASP A 146 -14.01 -2.42 -2.26
CA ASP A 146 -14.79 -3.26 -3.17
C ASP A 146 -14.03 -4.54 -3.53
N SER A 147 -12.73 -4.39 -3.82
CA SER A 147 -11.86 -5.51 -4.17
C SER A 147 -10.41 -5.20 -3.89
N VAL A 148 -9.60 -6.26 -3.78
CA VAL A 148 -8.14 -6.17 -3.71
C VAL A 148 -7.56 -7.15 -4.72
N GLU A 149 -6.63 -6.67 -5.53
CA GLU A 149 -6.02 -7.44 -6.60
C GLU A 149 -4.49 -7.39 -6.50
N ARG A 150 -3.86 -8.51 -6.85
CA ARG A 150 -2.44 -8.57 -7.16
C ARG A 150 -2.26 -8.72 -8.65
N VAL A 151 -1.48 -7.84 -9.26
CA VAL A 151 -1.25 -7.81 -10.70
C VAL A 151 0.25 -7.72 -10.99
N LYS A 152 0.71 -8.39 -12.02
CA LYS A 152 2.08 -8.22 -12.51
C LYS A 152 2.33 -6.77 -12.92
N LYS A 153 3.51 -6.21 -12.60
CA LYS A 153 3.88 -4.84 -13.03
C LYS A 153 3.76 -4.65 -14.54
N THR A 154 4.10 -5.69 -15.31
CA THR A 154 3.97 -5.69 -16.79
C THR A 154 2.52 -5.67 -17.30
N LYS A 155 1.54 -5.95 -16.42
CA LYS A 155 0.10 -5.96 -16.71
C LYS A 155 -0.65 -4.97 -15.81
N PHE A 156 0.02 -3.91 -15.35
CA PHE A 156 -0.60 -2.90 -14.49
C PHE A 156 -1.81 -2.28 -15.18
N PRO A 157 -3.00 -2.27 -14.54
CA PRO A 157 -4.24 -1.82 -15.17
C PRO A 157 -4.37 -0.29 -15.10
N THR A 158 -3.51 0.44 -15.82
CA THR A 158 -3.39 1.90 -15.79
C THR A 158 -4.73 2.60 -15.94
N ARG A 159 -5.55 2.19 -16.91
CA ARG A 159 -6.87 2.81 -17.12
C ARG A 159 -7.79 2.64 -15.92
N ARG A 160 -7.87 1.45 -15.33
CA ARG A 160 -8.73 1.16 -14.18
C ARG A 160 -8.28 1.91 -12.91
N VAL A 161 -6.97 2.18 -12.80
CA VAL A 161 -6.40 2.89 -11.65
C VAL A 161 -6.56 4.39 -11.79
N TYR A 162 -6.31 4.97 -12.96
CA TYR A 162 -6.21 6.42 -13.12
C TYR A 162 -7.37 7.06 -13.88
N THR A 163 -8.22 6.30 -14.59
CA THR A 163 -9.34 6.86 -15.34
C THR A 163 -10.52 7.10 -14.39
N ASP A 164 -11.32 8.11 -14.71
CA ASP A 164 -12.56 8.44 -14.00
C ASP A 164 -13.60 7.31 -14.18
N PRO A 165 -14.04 6.67 -13.10
CA PRO A 165 -15.09 5.66 -13.15
C PRO A 165 -16.52 6.24 -13.14
N GLY A 166 -16.69 7.57 -13.17
CA GLY A 166 -17.98 8.26 -13.09
C GLY A 166 -18.51 8.47 -11.67
N TYR A 167 -17.77 8.05 -10.65
CA TYR A 167 -18.11 8.23 -9.23
C TYR A 167 -16.85 8.50 -8.39
N ALA A 168 -17.04 8.95 -7.15
CA ALA A 168 -15.91 9.19 -6.25
C ALA A 168 -15.31 7.86 -5.77
N ALA A 169 -14.07 7.58 -6.17
CA ALA A 169 -13.36 6.33 -5.91
C ALA A 169 -12.02 6.56 -5.24
N ILE A 170 -11.51 5.50 -4.59
CA ILE A 170 -10.15 5.44 -4.03
C ILE A 170 -9.39 4.25 -4.61
N ARG A 171 -8.08 4.41 -4.75
CA ARG A 171 -7.14 3.34 -5.09
C ARG A 171 -5.97 3.38 -4.11
N LEU A 172 -5.74 2.29 -3.37
CA LEU A 172 -4.54 2.14 -2.55
C LEU A 172 -3.58 1.22 -3.30
N VAL A 173 -2.38 1.71 -3.61
CA VAL A 173 -1.44 1.01 -4.50
C VAL A 173 -0.10 0.81 -3.80
N THR A 174 0.41 -0.41 -3.82
CA THR A 174 1.75 -0.76 -3.33
C THR A 174 2.42 -1.80 -4.22
N CYS A 175 3.70 -2.06 -3.97
CA CYS A 175 4.41 -3.19 -4.55
C CYS A 175 3.95 -4.51 -3.90
N GLY A 176 4.20 -5.64 -4.58
CA GLY A 176 3.90 -6.98 -4.07
C GLY A 176 4.50 -8.07 -4.94
N GLY A 177 4.17 -9.32 -4.64
CA GLY A 177 4.77 -10.46 -5.32
C GLY A 177 6.14 -10.82 -4.75
N SER A 178 6.99 -11.43 -5.58
CA SER A 178 8.35 -11.78 -5.21
C SER A 178 9.27 -10.57 -5.39
N PHE A 179 10.23 -10.41 -4.49
CA PHE A 179 11.31 -9.44 -4.67
C PHE A 179 12.36 -10.05 -5.59
N ASP A 180 12.63 -9.39 -6.69
CA ASP A 180 13.67 -9.75 -7.64
C ASP A 180 14.96 -9.03 -7.22
N THR A 181 15.95 -9.79 -6.76
CA THR A 181 17.24 -9.29 -6.28
C THR A 181 18.09 -8.70 -7.37
N ASP A 182 17.92 -9.17 -8.61
CA ASP A 182 18.74 -8.72 -9.75
C ASP A 182 18.32 -7.32 -10.21
N THR A 183 17.00 -7.05 -10.16
CA THR A 183 16.46 -5.74 -10.54
C THR A 183 16.24 -4.81 -9.34
N GLY A 184 16.24 -5.32 -8.10
CA GLY A 184 15.92 -4.57 -6.90
C GLY A 184 14.45 -4.17 -6.80
N HIS A 185 13.55 -4.92 -7.46
CA HIS A 185 12.14 -4.58 -7.53
C HIS A 185 11.21 -5.77 -7.25
N TYR A 186 10.04 -5.48 -6.72
CA TYR A 186 8.95 -6.44 -6.66
C TYR A 186 8.37 -6.71 -8.04
N THR A 187 7.93 -7.94 -8.29
CA THR A 187 7.37 -8.38 -9.60
C THR A 187 5.96 -7.86 -9.85
N ASP A 188 5.22 -7.58 -8.79
CA ASP A 188 3.78 -7.29 -8.84
C ASP A 188 3.45 -5.96 -8.16
N ASN A 189 2.19 -5.54 -8.31
CA ASN A 189 1.56 -4.54 -7.47
C ASN A 189 0.34 -5.16 -6.77
N VAL A 190 0.01 -4.64 -5.58
CA VAL A 190 -1.26 -4.87 -4.89
C VAL A 190 -2.07 -3.59 -4.95
N ILE A 191 -3.32 -3.71 -5.37
CA ILE A 191 -4.23 -2.57 -5.57
C ILE A 191 -5.53 -2.87 -4.84
N ALA A 192 -5.90 -2.02 -3.88
CA ALA A 192 -7.23 -2.02 -3.31
C ALA A 192 -8.09 -0.95 -3.99
N TYR A 193 -9.25 -1.36 -4.47
CA TYR A 193 -10.26 -0.51 -5.12
C TYR A 193 -11.38 -0.24 -4.13
N GLY A 194 -11.91 0.97 -4.14
CA GLY A 194 -13.05 1.32 -3.30
C GLY A 194 -13.82 2.51 -3.86
N HIS A 195 -15.04 2.68 -3.37
CA HIS A 195 -15.94 3.78 -3.69
C HIS A 195 -16.28 4.60 -2.45
N LEU A 196 -16.68 5.85 -2.64
CA LEU A 196 -17.12 6.72 -1.56
C LEU A 196 -18.44 6.19 -0.98
N LEU A 197 -18.42 5.83 0.31
CA LEU A 197 -19.58 5.36 1.03
C LEU A 197 -20.38 6.53 1.64
N ARG A 198 -19.67 7.47 2.28
CA ARG A 198 -20.24 8.65 2.94
C ARG A 198 -19.18 9.70 3.23
N SER A 199 -19.62 10.92 3.50
CA SER A 199 -18.80 11.94 4.16
C SER A 199 -19.10 11.96 5.67
N GLY A 200 -18.04 12.08 6.49
CA GLY A 200 -18.16 12.39 7.90
C GLY A 200 -17.65 13.80 8.16
N VAL A 201 -18.48 14.65 8.77
CA VAL A 201 -17.96 15.89 9.38
C VAL A 201 -17.60 15.49 10.81
N PRO A 202 -16.41 15.88 11.34
CA PRO A 202 -16.15 15.71 12.76
C PRO A 202 -17.29 16.37 13.52
N LYS A 203 -17.96 15.64 14.41
CA LYS A 203 -18.79 16.31 15.41
C LYS A 203 -17.86 17.31 16.12
N ARG A 204 -18.09 18.59 15.90
CA ARG A 204 -17.46 19.64 16.72
C ARG A 204 -17.76 19.23 18.15
N GLY A 205 -16.72 18.91 18.96
CA GLY A 205 -16.88 18.53 20.34
C GLY A 205 -17.81 19.55 21.00
N ALA A 206 -18.84 19.07 21.65
CA ALA A 206 -19.63 19.93 22.52
C ALA A 206 -18.65 20.66 23.47
N PRO A 207 -18.78 21.98 23.64
CA PRO A 207 -17.94 22.70 24.59
C PRO A 207 -18.08 21.99 25.94
N ASP A 208 -16.95 21.69 26.55
CA ASP A 208 -16.87 21.05 27.85
C ASP A 208 -17.64 21.90 28.87
N ALA A 209 -18.82 21.45 29.25
CA ALA A 209 -19.69 22.15 30.22
C ALA A 209 -19.17 22.04 31.65
N SER A 210 -17.90 21.67 31.86
CA SER A 210 -17.27 21.48 33.18
C SER A 210 -16.60 22.74 33.74
N ALA A 211 -16.80 23.92 33.16
CA ALA A 211 -16.19 25.16 33.66
C ALA A 211 -17.19 26.15 34.25
N ALA A 212 -18.34 25.69 34.76
CA ALA A 212 -19.30 26.55 35.43
C ALA A 212 -19.68 25.95 36.78
N GLY A 213 -19.06 26.49 37.86
CA GLY A 213 -19.59 26.27 39.20
C GLY A 213 -18.58 26.01 40.30
N ALA A 214 -17.80 27.02 40.68
CA ALA A 214 -17.35 27.16 42.04
C ALA A 214 -18.04 28.41 42.65
N PRO A 215 -18.97 28.23 43.58
CA PRO A 215 -19.46 29.37 44.36
C PRO A 215 -18.44 29.75 45.41
N ARG A 216 -18.33 31.06 45.65
CA ARG A 216 -17.56 31.69 46.73
C ARG A 216 -18.11 31.34 48.10
#